data_2490a260d993a74e81d7d7c3ff8212fe
#
_entry.id   2490a260d993a74e81d7d7c3ff8212fe
#
_cell.length_a   1.000
_cell.length_b   1.000
_cell.length_c   1.000
_cell.angle_alpha   90.00
_cell.angle_beta   90.00
_cell.angle_gamma   90.00
#
_symmetry.space_group_name_H-M   'P 1'
#
loop_
_entity.id
_entity.type
_entity.pdbx_description
1 polymer ?
#
loop_
_entity_poly.entity_id
_entity_poly.type
_entity_poly.pdbx_seq_one_letter_code
_entity_poly.pdbx_strand_id
1 'polypeptide(L)'
;MKIPKEVNLIIEKLQKHDYEAYVVGGCVRDLLLDGKPKDWDITTNAKPKEIQKIFPKSFYANKFGTVTVQTGSKDKTLAEIEVTTYRIDEKYTDKRHPDSIKFAQTIGEDLARRDFTVNAMALGLKSQITNHKQIPNTKY
;
A
#
# COMPACT_ATOMS: atom_id res chain seq x y z
N MET A 1 -4.63 -17.84 -3.18
CA MET A 1 -4.18 -16.44 -3.25
C MET A 1 -2.76 -16.35 -2.69
N LYS A 2 -1.82 -15.98 -3.52
CA LYS A 2 -0.41 -16.03 -3.13
C LYS A 2 0.27 -14.68 -3.37
N ILE A 3 0.82 -14.13 -2.29
CA ILE A 3 1.56 -12.87 -2.35
C ILE A 3 3.03 -13.18 -2.62
N PRO A 4 3.66 -12.54 -3.62
CA PRO A 4 5.07 -12.78 -3.90
C PRO A 4 5.97 -12.48 -2.70
N LYS A 5 7.10 -13.18 -2.64
CA LYS A 5 8.03 -12.99 -1.51
C LYS A 5 8.57 -11.56 -1.42
N GLU A 6 8.77 -10.90 -2.56
CA GLU A 6 9.25 -9.51 -2.58
C GLU A 6 8.29 -8.59 -1.85
N VAL A 7 6.98 -8.77 -2.07
CA VAL A 7 5.94 -8.00 -1.40
C VAL A 7 5.91 -8.34 0.08
N ASN A 8 5.94 -9.64 0.40
CA ASN A 8 5.95 -10.09 1.80
C ASN A 8 7.14 -9.54 2.58
N LEU A 9 8.32 -9.50 1.96
CA LEU A 9 9.53 -8.99 2.63
C LEU A 9 9.38 -7.52 2.99
N ILE A 10 8.77 -6.73 2.12
CA ILE A 10 8.53 -5.31 2.41
C ILE A 10 7.57 -5.17 3.60
N ILE A 11 6.47 -5.93 3.56
CA ILE A 11 5.48 -5.88 4.64
C ILE A 11 6.11 -6.32 5.97
N GLU A 12 6.83 -7.43 5.96
CA GLU A 12 7.49 -7.93 7.17
C GLU A 12 8.49 -6.94 7.73
N LYS A 13 9.25 -6.28 6.86
CA LYS A 13 10.26 -5.32 7.31
C LYS A 13 9.61 -4.09 7.94
N LEU A 14 8.51 -3.62 7.36
CA LEU A 14 7.73 -2.53 7.97
C LEU A 14 7.17 -2.95 9.33
N GLN A 15 6.63 -4.16 9.43
CA GLN A 15 6.09 -4.67 10.68
C GLN A 15 7.16 -4.81 11.76
N LYS A 16 8.37 -5.20 11.40
CA LYS A 16 9.48 -5.29 12.36
C LYS A 16 9.87 -3.94 12.94
N HIS A 17 9.55 -2.87 12.23
CA HIS A 17 9.78 -1.50 12.70
C HIS A 17 8.52 -0.91 13.35
N ASP A 18 7.57 -1.76 13.73
CA ASP A 18 6.32 -1.40 14.40
C ASP A 18 5.37 -0.57 13.56
N TYR A 19 5.45 -0.69 12.24
CA TYR A 19 4.50 -0.07 11.33
C TYR A 19 3.50 -1.09 10.81
N GLU A 20 2.31 -0.61 10.49
CA GLU A 20 1.31 -1.40 9.76
C GLU A 20 1.64 -1.39 8.28
N ALA A 21 1.28 -2.44 7.57
CA ALA A 21 1.44 -2.49 6.13
C ALA A 21 0.43 -3.44 5.51
N TYR A 22 -0.18 -3.02 4.41
CA TYR A 22 -1.20 -3.79 3.70
C TYR A 22 -1.01 -3.69 2.21
N VAL A 23 -1.28 -4.78 1.50
CA VAL A 23 -1.41 -4.76 0.05
C VAL A 23 -2.78 -4.16 -0.28
N VAL A 24 -2.81 -3.19 -1.18
CA VAL A 24 -4.05 -2.46 -1.52
C VAL A 24 -4.17 -2.27 -3.03
N GLY A 25 -5.34 -1.82 -3.46
CA GLY A 25 -5.56 -1.40 -4.83
C GLY A 25 -5.88 -2.54 -5.78
N GLY A 26 -5.63 -2.32 -7.06
CA GLY A 26 -5.99 -3.27 -8.11
C GLY A 26 -5.36 -4.64 -7.98
N CYS A 27 -4.18 -4.74 -7.33
CA CYS A 27 -3.55 -6.05 -7.14
C CYS A 27 -4.36 -6.96 -6.22
N VAL A 28 -5.05 -6.41 -5.22
CA VAL A 28 -5.94 -7.22 -4.37
C VAL A 28 -7.09 -7.76 -5.19
N ARG A 29 -7.70 -6.89 -6.01
CA ARG A 29 -8.77 -7.30 -6.91
C ARG A 29 -8.30 -8.42 -7.84
N ASP A 30 -7.13 -8.25 -8.45
CA ASP A 30 -6.58 -9.24 -9.38
C ASP A 30 -6.32 -10.57 -8.71
N LEU A 31 -5.80 -10.54 -7.47
CA LEU A 31 -5.59 -11.76 -6.70
C LEU A 31 -6.89 -12.48 -6.41
N LEU A 32 -7.94 -11.74 -6.06
CA LEU A 32 -9.24 -12.32 -5.77
C LEU A 32 -9.89 -12.95 -7.00
N LEU A 33 -9.52 -12.48 -8.18
CA LEU A 33 -10.02 -13.01 -9.45
C LEU A 33 -9.06 -14.03 -10.08
N ASP A 34 -8.10 -14.54 -9.30
CA ASP A 34 -7.07 -15.48 -9.75
C ASP A 34 -6.20 -14.93 -10.89
N GLY A 35 -6.12 -13.62 -11.01
CA GLY A 35 -5.25 -12.97 -11.97
C GLY A 35 -3.85 -12.78 -11.43
N LYS A 36 -2.94 -12.35 -12.32
CA LYS A 36 -1.58 -11.97 -11.93
C LYS A 36 -1.47 -10.46 -11.93
N PRO A 37 -1.31 -9.84 -10.76
CA PRO A 37 -1.13 -8.38 -10.71
C PRO A 37 0.13 -7.95 -11.44
N LYS A 38 0.04 -6.83 -12.15
CA LYS A 38 1.18 -6.23 -12.84
C LYS A 38 1.86 -5.17 -11.99
N ASP A 39 1.11 -4.56 -11.10
CA ASP A 39 1.60 -3.53 -10.20
C ASP A 39 1.20 -3.88 -8.78
N TRP A 40 2.11 -3.69 -7.85
CA TRP A 40 1.87 -3.98 -6.44
C TRP A 40 1.96 -2.70 -5.64
N ASP A 41 0.92 -2.43 -4.86
CA ASP A 41 0.85 -1.26 -3.99
C ASP A 41 0.73 -1.70 -2.55
N ILE A 42 1.53 -1.08 -1.69
CA ILE A 42 1.48 -1.28 -0.24
C ILE A 42 1.14 0.06 0.40
N THR A 43 0.27 0.04 1.38
CA THR A 43 -0.01 1.23 2.19
C THR A 43 0.43 0.97 3.63
N THR A 44 0.88 2.01 4.31
CA THR A 44 1.49 1.90 5.64
C THR A 44 1.28 3.19 6.43
N ASN A 45 1.39 3.11 7.75
CA ASN A 45 1.40 4.30 8.59
C ASN A 45 2.80 4.92 8.74
N ALA A 46 3.85 4.29 8.19
CA ALA A 46 5.17 4.89 8.14
C ALA A 46 5.17 6.09 7.21
N LYS A 47 5.86 7.17 7.60
CA LYS A 47 6.01 8.35 6.75
C LYS A 47 7.05 8.11 5.67
N PRO A 48 7.05 8.88 4.56
CA PRO A 48 8.01 8.65 3.48
C PRO A 48 9.46 8.61 3.93
N LYS A 49 9.88 9.49 4.83
CA LYS A 49 11.26 9.48 5.34
C LYS A 49 11.58 8.21 6.10
N GLU A 50 10.62 7.69 6.83
CA GLU A 50 10.78 6.45 7.58
C GLU A 50 10.88 5.26 6.63
N ILE A 51 10.07 5.25 5.58
CA ILE A 51 10.12 4.22 4.56
C ILE A 51 11.50 4.21 3.89
N GLN A 52 12.02 5.39 3.54
CA GLN A 52 13.33 5.49 2.90
C GLN A 52 14.46 5.04 3.81
N LYS A 53 14.34 5.25 5.11
CA LYS A 53 15.33 4.74 6.07
C LYS A 53 15.32 3.22 6.15
N ILE A 54 14.13 2.63 6.13
CA ILE A 54 13.97 1.17 6.21
C ILE A 54 14.45 0.51 4.93
N PHE A 55 14.21 1.16 3.79
CA PHE A 55 14.55 0.63 2.46
C PHE A 55 15.54 1.58 1.78
N PRO A 56 16.87 1.37 1.97
CA PRO A 56 17.85 2.28 1.37
C PRO A 56 17.79 2.36 -0.16
N LYS A 57 17.37 1.26 -0.82
CA LYS A 57 17.18 1.28 -2.26
C LYS A 57 15.76 1.68 -2.60
N SER A 58 15.46 2.95 -2.34
CA SER A 58 14.13 3.51 -2.60
C SER A 58 14.27 4.99 -2.94
N PHE A 59 13.22 5.53 -3.55
CA PHE A 59 13.18 6.96 -3.85
C PHE A 59 11.76 7.48 -3.71
N TYR A 60 11.63 8.76 -3.40
CA TYR A 60 10.34 9.40 -3.27
C TYR A 60 9.74 9.62 -4.66
N ALA A 61 8.66 8.91 -4.96
CA ALA A 61 8.10 8.89 -6.30
C ALA A 61 7.30 10.15 -6.64
N ASN A 62 6.64 10.75 -5.63
CA ASN A 62 5.81 11.92 -5.87
C ASN A 62 5.46 12.63 -4.57
N LYS A 63 4.84 13.82 -4.70
CA LYS A 63 4.43 14.64 -3.55
C LYS A 63 3.23 14.07 -2.78
N PHE A 64 2.71 12.92 -3.21
CA PHE A 64 1.51 12.34 -2.61
C PHE A 64 1.81 11.26 -1.58
N GLY A 65 3.04 11.20 -1.12
CA GLY A 65 3.42 10.28 -0.04
C GLY A 65 3.83 8.89 -0.51
N THR A 66 4.16 8.72 -1.78
CA THR A 66 4.55 7.42 -2.33
C THR A 66 6.06 7.30 -2.44
N VAL A 67 6.60 6.21 -1.92
CA VAL A 67 8.00 5.84 -2.06
C VAL A 67 8.06 4.57 -2.90
N THR A 68 8.90 4.59 -3.92
CA THR A 68 9.14 3.40 -4.75
C THR A 68 10.33 2.63 -4.18
N VAL A 69 10.08 1.38 -3.80
CA VAL A 69 11.11 0.49 -3.26
C VAL A 69 11.60 -0.42 -4.38
N GLN A 70 12.92 -0.45 -4.59
CA GLN A 70 13.55 -1.31 -5.56
C GLN A 70 13.91 -2.65 -4.91
N THR A 71 13.36 -3.73 -5.42
CA THR A 71 13.48 -5.06 -4.79
C THR A 71 14.66 -5.85 -5.29
N GLY A 72 15.20 -5.51 -6.47
CA GLY A 72 16.23 -6.32 -7.12
C GLY A 72 15.68 -7.53 -7.85
N SER A 73 14.37 -7.69 -7.89
CA SER A 73 13.75 -8.82 -8.60
C SER A 73 13.97 -8.73 -10.10
N LYS A 74 14.16 -9.87 -10.74
CA LYS A 74 14.26 -9.95 -12.20
C LYS A 74 12.87 -9.89 -12.86
N ASP A 75 11.83 -10.16 -12.10
CA ASP A 75 10.45 -10.01 -12.56
C ASP A 75 10.10 -8.53 -12.59
N LYS A 76 9.81 -8.00 -13.78
CA LYS A 76 9.51 -6.58 -13.97
C LYS A 76 8.31 -6.11 -13.17
N THR A 77 7.35 -6.98 -12.92
CA THR A 77 6.16 -6.62 -12.12
C THR A 77 6.47 -6.49 -10.63
N LEU A 78 7.64 -7.00 -10.21
CA LEU A 78 8.06 -7.00 -8.81
C LEU A 78 9.34 -6.20 -8.58
N ALA A 79 9.95 -5.67 -9.64
CA ALA A 79 11.21 -4.94 -9.54
C ALA A 79 11.07 -3.66 -8.73
N GLU A 80 9.94 -2.99 -8.86
CA GLU A 80 9.62 -1.78 -8.12
C GLU A 80 8.25 -1.94 -7.50
N ILE A 81 8.15 -1.64 -6.21
CA ILE A 81 6.89 -1.75 -5.46
C ILE A 81 6.64 -0.40 -4.80
N GLU A 82 5.45 0.14 -5.00
CA GLU A 82 5.07 1.43 -4.41
C GLU A 82 4.58 1.23 -2.98
N VAL A 83 5.12 2.03 -2.08
CA VAL A 83 4.73 2.04 -0.68
C VAL A 83 4.27 3.46 -0.35
N THR A 84 2.99 3.59 -0.01
CA THR A 84 2.37 4.90 0.22
C THR A 84 1.93 5.04 1.66
N THR A 85 2.27 6.17 2.27
CA THR A 85 1.78 6.50 3.61
C THR A 85 0.25 6.70 3.56
N TYR A 86 -0.47 6.24 4.58
CA TYR A 86 -1.91 6.49 4.71
C TYR A 86 -2.18 7.97 4.50
N ARG A 87 -3.15 8.28 3.65
CA ARG A 87 -3.44 9.68 3.34
C ARG A 87 -4.92 9.94 3.14
N ILE A 88 -5.27 11.21 3.31
CA ILE A 88 -6.57 11.76 2.96
C ILE A 88 -6.31 12.76 1.85
N ASP A 89 -6.99 12.62 0.72
CA ASP A 89 -6.87 13.55 -0.38
C ASP A 89 -7.79 14.75 -0.12
N GLU A 90 -7.26 15.98 -0.28
CA GLU A 90 -8.02 17.16 0.11
C GLU A 90 -8.80 17.80 -1.03
N LYS A 91 -8.20 17.92 -2.20
CA LYS A 91 -8.87 18.53 -3.36
C LYS A 91 -8.46 17.86 -4.65
N TYR A 92 -9.33 17.90 -5.64
CA TYR A 92 -9.06 17.37 -6.98
C TYR A 92 -9.45 18.41 -8.02
N THR A 93 -8.48 19.14 -8.53
CA THR A 93 -8.70 20.08 -9.64
C THR A 93 -8.72 19.36 -10.97
N ASP A 94 -7.81 18.41 -11.17
CA ASP A 94 -7.68 17.67 -12.44
C ASP A 94 -8.42 16.33 -12.44
N LYS A 95 -9.15 16.00 -11.38
CA LYS A 95 -9.91 14.76 -11.20
C LYS A 95 -9.05 13.49 -11.15
N ARG A 96 -7.73 13.60 -11.24
CA ARG A 96 -6.83 12.44 -11.22
C ARG A 96 -5.91 12.44 -10.00
N HIS A 97 -5.41 13.62 -9.65
CA HIS A 97 -4.46 13.77 -8.54
C HIS A 97 -5.00 14.79 -7.56
N PRO A 98 -4.83 14.58 -6.26
CA PRO A 98 -5.25 15.60 -5.30
C PRO A 98 -4.36 16.84 -5.42
N ASP A 99 -4.95 18.02 -5.17
CA ASP A 99 -4.18 19.27 -5.11
C ASP A 99 -3.22 19.24 -3.93
N SER A 100 -3.66 18.63 -2.83
CA SER A 100 -2.84 18.44 -1.64
C SER A 100 -3.27 17.16 -0.94
N ILE A 101 -2.42 16.66 -0.05
CA ILE A 101 -2.73 15.50 0.76
C ILE A 101 -2.46 15.81 2.22
N LYS A 102 -3.11 15.05 3.06
CA LYS A 102 -2.88 15.03 4.49
C LYS A 102 -2.66 13.59 4.90
N PHE A 103 -1.62 13.32 5.69
CA PHE A 103 -1.38 11.95 6.13
C PHE A 103 -2.46 11.52 7.12
N ALA A 104 -3.01 10.32 6.88
CA ALA A 104 -4.00 9.73 7.74
C ALA A 104 -3.32 8.82 8.77
N GLN A 105 -4.04 8.52 9.85
CA GLN A 105 -3.50 7.67 10.91
C GLN A 105 -3.97 6.23 10.82
N THR A 106 -5.05 5.98 10.09
CA THR A 106 -5.64 4.65 10.02
C THR A 106 -5.79 4.17 8.58
N ILE A 107 -5.74 2.86 8.42
CA ILE A 107 -5.99 2.23 7.11
C ILE A 107 -7.42 2.54 6.63
N GLY A 108 -8.37 2.64 7.56
CA GLY A 108 -9.75 2.98 7.20
C GLY A 108 -9.87 4.32 6.51
N GLU A 109 -9.14 5.33 6.99
CA GLU A 109 -9.14 6.65 6.35
C GLU A 109 -8.51 6.58 4.96
N ASP A 110 -7.43 5.81 4.80
CA ASP A 110 -6.79 5.66 3.50
C ASP A 110 -7.70 4.97 2.49
N LEU A 111 -8.38 3.90 2.92
CA LEU A 111 -9.30 3.18 2.04
C LEU A 111 -10.50 4.03 1.64
N ALA A 112 -10.96 4.90 2.53
CA ALA A 112 -12.14 5.72 2.28
C ALA A 112 -11.97 6.70 1.12
N ARG A 113 -10.75 7.11 0.79
CA ARG A 113 -10.48 8.02 -0.33
C ARG A 113 -10.51 7.35 -1.71
N ARG A 114 -10.56 6.03 -1.75
CA ARG A 114 -10.47 5.29 -3.01
C ARG A 114 -11.84 5.18 -3.67
N ASP A 115 -11.84 5.29 -5.02
CA ASP A 115 -13.07 5.44 -5.80
C ASP A 115 -13.99 4.22 -5.78
N PHE A 116 -13.42 3.02 -5.82
CA PHE A 116 -14.22 1.79 -5.92
C PHE A 116 -13.96 0.90 -4.73
N THR A 117 -15.02 0.25 -4.21
CA THR A 117 -14.89 -0.64 -3.07
C THR A 117 -13.87 -1.75 -3.31
N VAL A 118 -13.83 -2.31 -4.53
CA VAL A 118 -12.87 -3.36 -4.86
C VAL A 118 -11.44 -2.82 -4.80
N ASN A 119 -11.21 -1.62 -5.32
CA ASN A 119 -9.89 -0.99 -5.29
C ASN A 119 -9.52 -0.45 -3.91
N ALA A 120 -10.50 -0.33 -3.03
CA ALA A 120 -10.30 0.13 -1.65
C ALA A 120 -10.12 -1.01 -0.66
N MET A 121 -9.99 -2.25 -1.14
CA MET A 121 -9.74 -3.39 -0.25
C MET A 121 -8.27 -3.45 0.15
N ALA A 122 -8.02 -3.97 1.35
CA ALA A 122 -6.68 -4.14 1.87
C ALA A 122 -6.47 -5.58 2.29
N LEU A 123 -5.28 -6.09 2.01
CA LEU A 123 -4.89 -7.45 2.38
C LEU A 123 -3.60 -7.39 3.18
N GLY A 124 -3.67 -7.78 4.45
CA GLY A 124 -2.51 -7.84 5.33
C GLY A 124 -1.97 -9.25 5.45
N LEU A 125 -0.83 -9.38 6.09
CA LEU A 125 -0.33 -10.68 6.47
C LEU A 125 -1.21 -11.24 7.59
N LYS A 126 -1.14 -12.56 7.77
CA LYS A 126 -2.00 -13.27 8.72
C LYS A 126 -2.05 -12.61 10.10
N SER A 127 -0.90 -12.17 10.60
CA SER A 127 -0.84 -11.54 11.92
C SER A 127 -1.62 -10.22 11.98
N GLN A 128 -1.58 -9.43 10.91
CA GLN A 128 -2.33 -8.19 10.83
C GLN A 128 -3.82 -8.45 10.66
N ILE A 129 -4.19 -9.43 9.85
CA ILE A 129 -5.59 -9.80 9.65
C ILE A 129 -6.22 -10.12 11.01
N THR A 130 -5.51 -10.83 11.87
CA THR A 130 -5.99 -11.17 13.20
C THR A 130 -6.25 -9.94 14.04
N ASN A 131 -5.39 -8.92 13.94
CA ASN A 131 -5.48 -7.70 14.74
C ASN A 131 -6.48 -6.70 14.20
N HIS A 132 -6.74 -6.71 12.90
CA HIS A 132 -7.56 -5.72 12.23
C HIS A 132 -8.70 -6.34 11.43
N LYS A 133 -9.24 -7.42 11.94
CA LYS A 133 -10.24 -8.21 11.23
C LYS A 133 -11.50 -7.42 10.85
N GLN A 134 -11.81 -6.35 11.55
CA GLN A 134 -12.97 -5.52 11.24
C GLN A 134 -12.75 -4.57 10.05
N ILE A 135 -11.50 -4.33 9.66
CA ILE A 135 -11.22 -3.40 8.57
C ILE A 135 -11.79 -3.87 7.24
N PRO A 136 -11.51 -5.09 6.78
CA PRO A 136 -12.06 -5.54 5.50
C PRO A 136 -13.57 -5.73 5.53
N ASN A 137 -14.16 -5.93 6.69
CA ASN A 137 -15.57 -6.23 6.82
C ASN A 137 -16.46 -4.99 6.85
N THR A 138 -15.91 -3.84 7.16
CA THR A 138 -16.71 -2.62 7.32
C THR A 138 -17.16 -2.03 6.00
N LYS A 139 -16.52 -2.35 4.92
CA LYS A 139 -16.76 -1.70 3.63
C LYS A 139 -17.20 -2.66 2.54
N TYR A 140 -16.90 -3.87 2.69
CA TYR A 140 -17.01 -4.84 1.62
C TYR A 140 -17.72 -6.10 2.02
#